data_298eba135fbf7954bb4796bbce170941
#
_entry.id   298eba135fbf7954bb4796bbce170941
#
_cell.length_a   1.000
_cell.length_b   1.000
_cell.length_c   1.000
_cell.angle_alpha   90.00
_cell.angle_beta   90.00
_cell.angle_gamma   90.00
#
_symmetry.space_group_name_H-M   'P 1'
#
loop_
_entity.id
_entity.type
_entity.pdbx_description
1 polymer ?
#
loop_
_entity_poly.entity_id
_entity_poly.type
_entity_poly.pdbx_seq_one_letter_code
_entity_poly.pdbx_strand_id
1 'polypeptide(L)'
;MHMTDASPFLFVFNRVLDTLIGVGIALIVNTVHLPRKRQKDILFVSGIDDTLLNQKDQMSPYSRIELNRLIDSGAKFTVSTGRTPATIRESLPGIHLKLPVIAMDGAVLCDLNENSYLMKYQMSTSQAQTICDFLDRKGISYFTNCVVDDLLVIYYDQLISPLHQEVYERRHRSPHRNYVQKTQSVYENVVYLYLLDKKEIMEKLYRELMEQEWIDSYRVAFHDPIRYPGCANIKIYIKDATRENMLRNLKALLNLDKVITFGSVEGRYDVCIEDTGKDEMVKTLKKLYEPVGLEKETVR
;
A
#
# COMPACT_ATOMS: atom_id res chain seq x y z
N MET A 1 79.00 -3.66 -4.16
CA MET A 1 77.56 -3.71 -4.06
C MET A 1 76.99 -2.87 -5.22
N HIS A 2 76.77 -3.51 -6.37
CA HIS A 2 76.37 -2.83 -7.61
C HIS A 2 74.86 -2.58 -7.55
N MET A 3 74.48 -1.32 -7.39
CA MET A 3 73.09 -0.89 -7.70
C MET A 3 73.06 -0.80 -9.23
N THR A 4 72.26 -1.68 -9.85
CA THR A 4 71.93 -1.62 -11.27
C THR A 4 71.08 -0.38 -11.52
N ASP A 5 71.67 0.61 -12.24
CA ASP A 5 70.97 1.76 -12.79
C ASP A 5 69.88 1.27 -13.78
N ALA A 6 68.67 1.14 -13.29
CA ALA A 6 67.54 0.97 -14.19
C ALA A 6 67.42 2.28 -15.00
N SER A 7 67.54 2.18 -16.31
CA SER A 7 67.52 3.35 -17.19
C SER A 7 66.21 4.17 -16.89
N PRO A 8 66.34 5.51 -16.79
CA PRO A 8 65.16 6.36 -16.54
C PRO A 8 64.00 6.12 -17.50
N PHE A 9 64.31 5.70 -18.70
CA PHE A 9 63.34 5.33 -19.73
C PHE A 9 62.51 4.09 -19.33
N LEU A 10 63.15 3.05 -18.76
CA LEU A 10 62.47 1.83 -18.35
C LEU A 10 61.49 2.13 -17.17
N PHE A 11 61.87 3.02 -16.26
CA PHE A 11 61.04 3.45 -15.15
C PHE A 11 59.78 4.20 -15.64
N VAL A 12 59.95 5.17 -16.55
CA VAL A 12 58.85 5.91 -17.15
C VAL A 12 57.91 4.98 -17.93
N PHE A 13 58.47 4.07 -18.73
CA PHE A 13 57.71 3.11 -19.51
C PHE A 13 56.83 2.21 -18.62
N ASN A 14 57.37 1.65 -17.54
CA ASN A 14 56.60 0.83 -16.60
C ASN A 14 55.50 1.62 -15.93
N ARG A 15 55.71 2.89 -15.54
CA ARG A 15 54.67 3.74 -14.97
C ARG A 15 53.54 4.03 -15.95
N VAL A 16 53.84 4.27 -17.20
CA VAL A 16 52.85 4.46 -18.26
C VAL A 16 52.06 3.16 -18.49
N LEU A 17 52.74 2.02 -18.51
CA LEU A 17 52.11 0.71 -18.68
C LEU A 17 51.18 0.38 -17.52
N ASP A 18 51.63 0.59 -16.28
CA ASP A 18 50.81 0.38 -15.09
C ASP A 18 49.52 1.26 -15.09
N THR A 19 49.67 2.51 -15.54
CA THR A 19 48.56 3.44 -15.67
C THR A 19 47.54 2.96 -16.74
N LEU A 20 48.06 2.53 -17.91
CA LEU A 20 47.20 1.99 -18.99
C LEU A 20 46.49 0.71 -18.58
N ILE A 21 47.17 -0.19 -17.86
CA ILE A 21 46.54 -1.40 -17.31
C ILE A 21 45.47 -1.02 -16.30
N GLY A 22 45.72 -0.08 -15.36
CA GLY A 22 44.77 0.39 -14.40
C GLY A 22 43.52 1.02 -15.03
N VAL A 23 43.73 1.87 -16.04
CA VAL A 23 42.60 2.46 -16.80
C VAL A 23 41.84 1.38 -17.58
N GLY A 24 42.54 0.43 -18.20
CA GLY A 24 41.94 -0.70 -18.91
C GLY A 24 41.06 -1.55 -18.00
N ILE A 25 41.53 -1.89 -16.81
CA ILE A 25 40.79 -2.64 -15.81
C ILE A 25 39.58 -1.81 -15.34
N ALA A 26 39.72 -0.52 -15.05
CA ALA A 26 38.65 0.36 -14.65
C ALA A 26 37.55 0.48 -15.73
N LEU A 27 37.91 0.57 -17.00
CA LEU A 27 37.00 0.56 -18.14
C LEU A 27 36.25 -0.77 -18.26
N ILE A 28 36.96 -1.91 -18.11
CA ILE A 28 36.36 -3.24 -18.14
C ILE A 28 35.38 -3.40 -16.99
N VAL A 29 35.75 -3.04 -15.77
CA VAL A 29 34.86 -3.11 -14.58
C VAL A 29 33.65 -2.21 -14.74
N ASN A 30 33.77 -1.02 -15.32
CA ASN A 30 32.66 -0.12 -15.58
C ASN A 30 31.77 -0.56 -16.76
N THR A 31 32.32 -1.24 -17.76
CA THR A 31 31.56 -1.72 -18.95
C THR A 31 30.94 -3.11 -18.72
N VAL A 32 31.56 -3.96 -17.90
CA VAL A 32 30.98 -5.24 -17.51
C VAL A 32 29.88 -4.97 -16.46
N HIS A 33 28.68 -4.66 -16.91
CA HIS A 33 27.48 -4.75 -16.09
C HIS A 33 27.29 -6.23 -15.78
N LEU A 34 27.86 -6.69 -14.66
CA LEU A 34 27.53 -8.01 -14.12
C LEU A 34 26.00 -8.10 -14.03
N PRO A 35 25.36 -9.09 -14.67
CA PRO A 35 23.91 -9.21 -14.63
C PRO A 35 23.50 -9.37 -13.17
N ARG A 36 22.88 -8.34 -12.60
CA ARG A 36 22.34 -8.41 -11.24
C ARG A 36 21.25 -9.48 -11.23
N LYS A 37 21.39 -10.49 -10.37
CA LYS A 37 20.38 -11.53 -10.19
C LYS A 37 19.13 -10.86 -9.62
N ARG A 38 18.11 -10.68 -10.44
CA ARG A 38 16.83 -10.09 -10.03
C ARG A 38 15.95 -11.13 -9.35
N GLN A 39 15.34 -10.76 -8.23
CA GLN A 39 14.45 -11.62 -7.46
C GLN A 39 13.01 -11.55 -8.04
N LYS A 40 12.75 -12.34 -9.07
CA LYS A 40 11.47 -12.33 -9.80
C LYS A 40 10.37 -13.16 -9.14
N ASP A 41 10.71 -14.03 -8.18
CA ASP A 41 9.79 -14.96 -7.53
C ASP A 41 9.29 -14.46 -6.16
N ILE A 42 9.63 -13.21 -5.83
CA ILE A 42 9.22 -12.58 -4.59
C ILE A 42 8.16 -11.52 -4.89
N LEU A 43 7.04 -11.59 -4.19
CA LEU A 43 6.03 -10.54 -4.15
C LEU A 43 6.42 -9.50 -3.11
N PHE A 44 6.56 -8.25 -3.53
CA PHE A 44 6.81 -7.11 -2.65
C PHE A 44 5.51 -6.36 -2.41
N VAL A 45 5.09 -6.23 -1.15
CA VAL A 45 3.83 -5.60 -0.76
C VAL A 45 4.09 -4.45 0.19
N SER A 46 3.72 -3.23 -0.18
CA SER A 46 3.95 -2.04 0.62
C SER A 46 2.66 -1.42 1.15
N GLY A 47 2.72 -0.88 2.37
CA GLY A 47 1.78 0.15 2.80
C GLY A 47 1.88 1.40 1.91
N ILE A 48 0.90 2.29 1.99
CA ILE A 48 0.94 3.60 1.32
C ILE A 48 1.28 4.68 2.33
N ASP A 49 0.45 4.80 3.35
CA ASP A 49 0.59 5.80 4.42
C ASP A 49 1.85 5.50 5.24
N ASP A 50 2.63 6.52 5.52
CA ASP A 50 3.89 6.44 6.29
C ASP A 50 4.88 5.36 5.81
N THR A 51 4.77 4.95 4.54
CA THR A 51 5.63 3.93 3.91
C THR A 51 6.10 4.40 2.54
N LEU A 52 5.17 4.57 1.58
CA LEU A 52 5.44 5.14 0.25
C LEU A 52 5.27 6.66 0.22
N LEU A 53 4.28 7.15 0.95
CA LEU A 53 3.96 8.58 1.04
C LEU A 53 4.41 9.13 2.38
N ASN A 54 4.91 10.35 2.37
CA ASN A 54 5.21 11.11 3.58
C ASN A 54 3.91 11.64 4.22
N GLN A 55 4.04 12.31 5.36
CA GLN A 55 2.91 12.91 6.10
C GLN A 55 2.11 13.97 5.32
N LYS A 56 2.65 14.45 4.17
CA LYS A 56 1.98 15.39 3.26
C LYS A 56 1.29 14.69 2.09
N ASP A 57 1.09 13.38 2.17
CA ASP A 57 0.54 12.55 1.06
C ASP A 57 1.37 12.66 -0.24
N GLN A 58 2.69 12.81 -0.15
CA GLN A 58 3.56 13.00 -1.30
C GLN A 58 4.65 11.92 -1.38
N MET A 59 4.94 11.49 -2.60
CA MET A 59 6.09 10.66 -2.94
C MET A 59 7.18 11.52 -3.56
N SER A 60 8.44 11.28 -3.20
CA SER A 60 9.57 11.98 -3.80
C SER A 60 9.70 11.68 -5.30
N PRO A 61 10.28 12.59 -6.09
CA PRO A 61 10.59 12.32 -7.50
C PRO A 61 11.51 11.10 -7.68
N TYR A 62 12.50 10.93 -6.80
CA TYR A 62 13.39 9.76 -6.83
C TYR A 62 12.62 8.46 -6.62
N SER A 63 11.80 8.38 -5.56
CA SER A 63 11.01 7.17 -5.28
C SER A 63 10.07 6.83 -6.43
N ARG A 64 9.46 7.81 -7.07
CA ARG A 64 8.56 7.60 -8.21
C ARG A 64 9.30 7.01 -9.42
N ILE A 65 10.41 7.61 -9.80
CA ILE A 65 11.20 7.16 -10.96
C ILE A 65 11.77 5.77 -10.71
N GLU A 66 12.37 5.57 -9.54
CA GLU A 66 13.04 4.32 -9.24
C GLU A 66 12.06 3.16 -9.02
N LEU A 67 10.91 3.40 -8.37
CA LEU A 67 9.86 2.40 -8.22
C LEU A 67 9.33 1.94 -9.58
N ASN A 68 9.04 2.88 -10.49
CA ASN A 68 8.62 2.54 -11.86
C ASN A 68 9.69 1.74 -12.59
N ARG A 69 10.96 2.15 -12.49
CA ARG A 69 12.08 1.40 -13.08
C ARG A 69 12.13 -0.04 -12.57
N LEU A 70 11.98 -0.25 -11.27
CA LEU A 70 11.97 -1.59 -10.67
C LEU A 70 10.78 -2.41 -11.16
N ILE A 71 9.57 -1.86 -11.15
CA ILE A 71 8.35 -2.52 -11.65
C ILE A 71 8.50 -2.87 -13.14
N ASP A 72 8.96 -1.93 -13.96
CA ASP A 72 9.14 -2.14 -15.40
C ASP A 72 10.23 -3.15 -15.71
N SER A 73 11.22 -3.29 -14.84
CA SER A 73 12.25 -4.33 -14.92
C SER A 73 11.79 -5.71 -14.44
N GLY A 74 10.55 -5.84 -13.97
CA GLY A 74 9.89 -7.09 -13.61
C GLY A 74 9.79 -7.37 -12.11
N ALA A 75 10.01 -6.37 -11.23
CA ALA A 75 9.71 -6.52 -9.81
C ALA A 75 8.21 -6.73 -9.61
N LYS A 76 7.83 -7.80 -8.92
CA LYS A 76 6.43 -8.08 -8.57
C LYS A 76 6.05 -7.25 -7.35
N PHE A 77 5.61 -6.02 -7.60
CA PHE A 77 5.30 -5.04 -6.58
C PHE A 77 3.81 -4.67 -6.58
N THR A 78 3.23 -4.58 -5.39
CA THR A 78 1.87 -4.08 -5.17
C THR A 78 1.75 -3.37 -3.82
N VAL A 79 0.55 -2.85 -3.54
CA VAL A 79 0.25 -2.15 -2.28
C VAL A 79 -0.89 -2.83 -1.51
N SER A 80 -0.85 -2.71 -0.17
CA SER A 80 -1.90 -3.13 0.74
C SER A 80 -2.26 -1.97 1.68
N THR A 81 -3.50 -1.46 1.59
CA THR A 81 -3.88 -0.21 2.25
C THR A 81 -5.34 -0.18 2.68
N GLY A 82 -5.64 0.69 3.65
CA GLY A 82 -7.03 1.03 4.02
C GLY A 82 -7.71 2.00 3.06
N ARG A 83 -6.99 2.51 2.04
CA ARG A 83 -7.55 3.42 1.03
C ARG A 83 -8.45 2.67 0.06
N THR A 84 -9.43 3.39 -0.52
CA THR A 84 -10.23 2.87 -1.63
C THR A 84 -9.40 2.87 -2.93
N PRO A 85 -9.73 2.05 -3.95
CA PRO A 85 -9.06 2.08 -5.25
C PRO A 85 -9.01 3.47 -5.87
N ALA A 86 -10.09 4.24 -5.74
CA ALA A 86 -10.15 5.65 -6.15
C ALA A 86 -9.05 6.50 -5.46
N THR A 87 -8.91 6.37 -4.14
CA THR A 87 -7.90 7.11 -3.38
C THR A 87 -6.48 6.66 -3.73
N ILE A 88 -6.27 5.36 -4.03
CA ILE A 88 -4.96 4.85 -4.45
C ILE A 88 -4.52 5.53 -5.76
N ARG A 89 -5.41 5.61 -6.75
CA ARG A 89 -5.15 6.29 -8.02
C ARG A 89 -4.76 7.76 -7.83
N GLU A 90 -5.52 8.46 -6.98
CA GLU A 90 -5.28 9.88 -6.66
C GLU A 90 -3.97 10.11 -5.92
N SER A 91 -3.55 9.14 -5.10
CA SER A 91 -2.37 9.26 -4.23
C SER A 91 -1.07 8.82 -4.90
N LEU A 92 -1.15 7.92 -5.88
CA LEU A 92 0.00 7.36 -6.58
C LEU A 92 -0.03 7.68 -8.09
N PRO A 93 -0.17 8.97 -8.48
CA PRO A 93 -0.25 9.35 -9.88
C PRO A 93 1.06 9.01 -10.60
N GLY A 94 0.96 8.31 -11.74
CA GLY A 94 2.11 7.95 -12.57
C GLY A 94 2.96 6.82 -12.00
N ILE A 95 2.47 6.05 -11.04
CA ILE A 95 3.09 4.76 -10.64
C ILE A 95 2.50 3.63 -11.48
N HIS A 96 3.37 2.82 -12.08
CA HIS A 96 3.02 1.74 -13.02
C HIS A 96 2.66 0.45 -12.26
N LEU A 97 1.67 0.48 -11.37
CA LEU A 97 1.23 -0.74 -10.68
C LEU A 97 0.66 -1.74 -11.69
N LYS A 98 1.34 -2.87 -11.88
CA LYS A 98 0.99 -3.94 -12.83
C LYS A 98 0.26 -5.11 -12.18
N LEU A 99 0.28 -5.18 -10.87
CA LEU A 99 -0.37 -6.24 -10.10
C LEU A 99 -1.62 -5.68 -9.41
N PRO A 100 -2.60 -6.54 -9.12
CA PRO A 100 -3.76 -6.16 -8.34
C PRO A 100 -3.36 -5.60 -6.98
N VAL A 101 -4.11 -4.62 -6.48
CA VAL A 101 -3.88 -3.97 -5.18
C VAL A 101 -4.85 -4.48 -4.13
N ILE A 102 -4.37 -4.61 -2.89
CA ILE A 102 -5.19 -4.90 -1.74
C ILE A 102 -5.67 -3.57 -1.16
N ALA A 103 -6.98 -3.31 -1.27
CA ALA A 103 -7.58 -2.05 -0.86
C ALA A 103 -8.63 -2.25 0.23
N MET A 104 -9.13 -1.12 0.81
CA MET A 104 -10.18 -1.12 1.84
C MET A 104 -9.85 -2.07 3.00
N ASP A 105 -8.61 -1.99 3.53
CA ASP A 105 -8.13 -2.83 4.64
C ASP A 105 -8.25 -4.35 4.40
N GLY A 106 -8.11 -4.78 3.14
CA GLY A 106 -8.19 -6.19 2.75
C GLY A 106 -9.58 -6.64 2.33
N ALA A 107 -10.55 -5.74 2.28
CA ALA A 107 -11.90 -6.10 1.85
C ALA A 107 -12.01 -6.34 0.34
N VAL A 108 -11.13 -5.75 -0.46
CA VAL A 108 -11.14 -5.94 -1.92
C VAL A 108 -9.73 -6.15 -2.49
N LEU A 109 -9.67 -6.96 -3.54
CA LEU A 109 -8.55 -7.08 -4.47
C LEU A 109 -8.98 -6.45 -5.79
N CYS A 110 -8.27 -5.42 -6.23
CA CYS A 110 -8.67 -4.62 -7.38
C CYS A 110 -7.53 -4.50 -8.40
N ASP A 111 -7.81 -4.73 -9.68
CA ASP A 111 -6.94 -4.34 -10.77
C ASP A 111 -7.21 -2.87 -11.11
N LEU A 112 -6.20 -2.03 -10.89
CA LEU A 112 -6.33 -0.61 -11.16
C LEU A 112 -6.30 -0.29 -12.66
N ASN A 113 -5.65 -1.10 -13.49
CA ASN A 113 -5.54 -0.86 -14.93
C ASN A 113 -6.85 -1.20 -15.65
N GLU A 114 -7.43 -2.36 -15.30
CA GLU A 114 -8.71 -2.81 -15.87
C GLU A 114 -9.93 -2.21 -15.16
N ASN A 115 -9.71 -1.50 -14.06
CA ASN A 115 -10.77 -0.97 -13.20
C ASN A 115 -11.77 -2.04 -12.74
N SER A 116 -11.28 -3.21 -12.36
CA SER A 116 -12.08 -4.36 -11.98
C SER A 116 -11.81 -4.82 -10.55
N TYR A 117 -12.84 -5.32 -9.88
CA TYR A 117 -12.74 -5.89 -8.55
C TYR A 117 -12.66 -7.41 -8.65
N LEU A 118 -11.44 -7.96 -8.60
CA LEU A 118 -11.18 -9.38 -8.78
C LEU A 118 -11.73 -10.24 -7.63
N MET A 119 -11.69 -9.73 -6.40
CA MET A 119 -12.23 -10.39 -5.20
C MET A 119 -12.79 -9.36 -4.23
N LYS A 120 -13.88 -9.73 -3.56
CA LYS A 120 -14.58 -8.87 -2.61
C LYS A 120 -15.04 -9.69 -1.41
N TYR A 121 -14.78 -9.18 -0.21
CA TYR A 121 -15.44 -9.62 1.02
C TYR A 121 -16.61 -8.69 1.27
N GLN A 122 -17.82 -9.20 1.08
CA GLN A 122 -19.07 -8.45 1.22
C GLN A 122 -19.90 -9.02 2.36
N MET A 123 -20.64 -8.17 3.03
CA MET A 123 -21.63 -8.59 4.00
C MET A 123 -22.80 -9.27 3.28
N SER A 124 -23.38 -10.30 3.90
CA SER A 124 -24.70 -10.78 3.50
C SER A 124 -25.75 -9.70 3.80
N THR A 125 -26.91 -9.76 3.13
CA THR A 125 -28.01 -8.83 3.36
C THR A 125 -28.40 -8.77 4.84
N SER A 126 -28.49 -9.93 5.52
CA SER A 126 -28.82 -9.99 6.95
C SER A 126 -27.74 -9.36 7.84
N GLN A 127 -26.45 -9.55 7.51
CA GLN A 127 -25.37 -8.91 8.24
C GLN A 127 -25.40 -7.39 8.07
N ALA A 128 -25.54 -6.89 6.85
CA ALA A 128 -25.66 -5.46 6.60
C ALA A 128 -26.87 -4.86 7.31
N GLN A 129 -28.02 -5.54 7.26
CA GLN A 129 -29.23 -5.11 7.93
C GLN A 129 -29.04 -5.00 9.45
N THR A 130 -28.44 -6.01 10.09
CA THR A 130 -28.21 -6.01 11.54
C THR A 130 -27.45 -4.77 12.00
N ILE A 131 -26.39 -4.37 11.29
CA ILE A 131 -25.60 -3.19 11.65
C ILE A 131 -26.35 -1.91 11.32
N CYS A 132 -26.96 -1.81 10.13
CA CYS A 132 -27.68 -0.60 9.72
C CYS A 132 -28.83 -0.32 10.69
N ASP A 133 -29.62 -1.33 11.05
CA ASP A 133 -30.73 -1.20 12.02
C ASP A 133 -30.23 -0.76 13.41
N PHE A 134 -29.05 -1.23 13.82
CA PHE A 134 -28.43 -0.78 15.07
C PHE A 134 -28.04 0.71 15.01
N LEU A 135 -27.39 1.14 13.93
CA LEU A 135 -26.95 2.52 13.75
C LEU A 135 -28.13 3.48 13.57
N ASP A 136 -29.15 3.07 12.78
CA ASP A 136 -30.34 3.86 12.51
C ASP A 136 -31.14 4.11 13.81
N ARG A 137 -31.29 3.06 14.68
CA ARG A 137 -31.94 3.22 16.01
C ARG A 137 -31.19 4.20 16.93
N LYS A 138 -29.90 4.37 16.73
CA LYS A 138 -29.07 5.31 17.50
C LYS A 138 -29.01 6.70 16.87
N GLY A 139 -29.57 6.89 15.69
CA GLY A 139 -29.49 8.15 14.93
C GLY A 139 -28.07 8.48 14.47
N ILE A 140 -27.23 7.46 14.25
CA ILE A 140 -25.84 7.64 13.80
C ILE A 140 -25.81 7.65 12.27
N SER A 141 -25.27 8.71 11.70
CA SER A 141 -25.03 8.79 10.25
C SER A 141 -23.81 7.99 9.82
N TYR A 142 -23.89 7.33 8.67
CA TYR A 142 -22.83 6.51 8.11
C TYR A 142 -22.86 6.51 6.59
N PHE A 143 -21.70 6.20 6.00
CA PHE A 143 -21.55 5.95 4.57
C PHE A 143 -21.51 4.44 4.32
N THR A 144 -22.39 3.94 3.47
CA THR A 144 -22.39 2.52 3.06
C THR A 144 -21.58 2.39 1.77
N ASN A 145 -20.44 1.73 1.86
CA ASN A 145 -19.55 1.52 0.72
C ASN A 145 -19.86 0.17 0.06
N CYS A 146 -20.38 0.22 -1.15
CA CYS A 146 -20.77 -0.93 -1.95
C CYS A 146 -19.92 -1.04 -3.22
N VAL A 147 -19.71 -2.27 -3.68
CA VAL A 147 -19.13 -2.52 -5.01
C VAL A 147 -20.16 -3.24 -5.87
N VAL A 148 -20.70 -2.52 -6.84
CA VAL A 148 -21.73 -2.97 -7.77
C VAL A 148 -21.17 -2.90 -9.17
N ASP A 149 -21.13 -4.02 -9.90
CA ASP A 149 -20.63 -4.09 -11.29
C ASP A 149 -19.32 -3.31 -11.52
N ASP A 150 -18.31 -3.58 -10.70
CA ASP A 150 -17.01 -2.92 -10.72
C ASP A 150 -17.03 -1.39 -10.44
N LEU A 151 -18.13 -0.88 -9.92
CA LEU A 151 -18.25 0.51 -9.50
C LEU A 151 -18.28 0.62 -7.97
N LEU A 152 -17.47 1.53 -7.44
CA LEU A 152 -17.59 1.93 -6.04
C LEU A 152 -18.75 2.91 -5.88
N VAL A 153 -19.80 2.45 -5.22
CA VAL A 153 -20.99 3.27 -4.89
C VAL A 153 -21.01 3.51 -3.39
N ILE A 154 -21.14 4.77 -3.01
CA ILE A 154 -21.16 5.21 -1.62
C ILE A 154 -22.53 5.80 -1.32
N TYR A 155 -23.34 5.04 -0.59
CA TYR A 155 -24.65 5.51 -0.18
C TYR A 155 -24.56 6.30 1.12
N TYR A 156 -25.35 7.35 1.23
CA TYR A 156 -25.50 8.16 2.43
C TYR A 156 -26.97 8.60 2.56
N ASP A 157 -27.43 8.85 3.80
CA ASP A 157 -28.77 9.37 4.04
C ASP A 157 -28.76 10.91 4.08
N GLN A 158 -28.29 11.47 5.18
CA GLN A 158 -28.19 12.90 5.39
C GLN A 158 -26.77 13.29 5.79
N LEU A 159 -26.30 14.43 5.29
CA LEU A 159 -25.03 15.03 5.69
C LEU A 159 -25.27 15.93 6.91
N ILE A 160 -25.57 15.34 8.07
CA ILE A 160 -26.07 16.02 9.26
C ILE A 160 -25.02 16.97 9.85
N SER A 161 -23.73 16.62 9.76
CA SER A 161 -22.66 17.41 10.33
C SER A 161 -21.84 18.14 9.28
N PRO A 162 -21.22 19.30 9.60
CA PRO A 162 -20.26 19.96 8.72
C PRO A 162 -19.11 19.02 8.29
N LEU A 163 -18.74 18.07 9.15
CA LEU A 163 -17.70 17.08 8.89
C LEU A 163 -18.12 16.10 7.76
N HIS A 164 -19.36 15.62 7.80
CA HIS A 164 -19.89 14.75 6.74
C HIS A 164 -19.99 15.49 5.41
N GLN A 165 -20.42 16.76 5.45
CA GLN A 165 -20.48 17.61 4.26
C GLN A 165 -19.08 17.85 3.67
N GLU A 166 -18.08 18.13 4.50
CA GLU A 166 -16.69 18.30 4.05
C GLU A 166 -16.14 17.02 3.40
N VAL A 167 -16.40 15.84 4.01
CA VAL A 167 -15.99 14.55 3.43
C VAL A 167 -16.64 14.33 2.07
N TYR A 168 -17.94 14.62 1.96
CA TYR A 168 -18.69 14.51 0.72
C TYR A 168 -18.14 15.48 -0.34
N GLU A 169 -18.08 16.77 -0.05
CA GLU A 169 -17.67 17.82 -1.01
C GLU A 169 -16.26 17.57 -1.57
N ARG A 170 -15.36 17.05 -0.73
CA ARG A 170 -14.00 16.73 -1.16
C ARG A 170 -13.91 15.52 -2.07
N ARG A 171 -14.80 14.54 -1.92
CA ARG A 171 -14.69 13.23 -2.55
C ARG A 171 -15.68 12.98 -3.69
N HIS A 172 -16.84 13.61 -3.68
CA HIS A 172 -17.91 13.33 -4.65
C HIS A 172 -17.54 13.70 -6.10
N ARG A 173 -16.57 14.60 -6.29
CA ARG A 173 -16.08 14.99 -7.63
C ARG A 173 -15.09 13.99 -8.24
N SER A 174 -14.67 12.97 -7.49
CA SER A 174 -13.76 11.95 -8.01
C SER A 174 -14.47 11.12 -9.09
N PRO A 175 -13.87 10.93 -10.29
CA PRO A 175 -14.48 10.13 -11.36
C PRO A 175 -14.58 8.64 -11.03
N HIS A 176 -13.94 8.22 -9.93
CA HIS A 176 -13.89 6.82 -9.50
C HIS A 176 -14.77 6.51 -8.29
N ARG A 177 -15.67 7.45 -7.91
CA ARG A 177 -16.61 7.30 -6.78
C ARG A 177 -17.98 7.79 -7.18
N ASN A 178 -18.99 7.01 -6.84
CA ASN A 178 -20.38 7.38 -7.06
C ASN A 178 -21.05 7.59 -5.70
N TYR A 179 -21.33 8.84 -5.34
CA TYR A 179 -22.08 9.15 -4.14
C TYR A 179 -23.56 9.21 -4.47
N VAL A 180 -24.35 8.42 -3.76
CA VAL A 180 -25.80 8.32 -3.98
C VAL A 180 -26.54 8.56 -2.66
N GLN A 181 -27.40 9.56 -2.65
CA GLN A 181 -28.29 9.77 -1.51
C GLN A 181 -29.35 8.67 -1.49
N LYS A 182 -29.42 7.93 -0.38
CA LYS A 182 -30.39 6.86 -0.20
C LYS A 182 -31.65 7.40 0.46
N THR A 183 -32.81 6.88 0.07
CA THR A 183 -34.08 7.10 0.76
C THR A 183 -34.42 5.94 1.73
N GLN A 184 -33.72 4.81 1.56
CA GLN A 184 -33.82 3.62 2.38
C GLN A 184 -32.44 3.02 2.61
N SER A 185 -32.26 2.29 3.70
CA SER A 185 -30.99 1.61 3.99
C SER A 185 -30.66 0.58 2.92
N VAL A 186 -29.36 0.51 2.54
CA VAL A 186 -28.86 -0.39 1.51
C VAL A 186 -28.14 -1.55 2.20
N TYR A 187 -28.56 -2.76 1.88
CA TYR A 187 -28.06 -3.98 2.51
C TYR A 187 -27.31 -4.92 1.53
N GLU A 188 -27.40 -4.64 0.23
CA GLU A 188 -26.77 -5.46 -0.80
C GLU A 188 -25.41 -4.91 -1.23
N ASN A 189 -24.49 -5.82 -1.59
CA ASN A 189 -23.14 -5.49 -2.08
C ASN A 189 -22.29 -4.64 -1.11
N VAL A 190 -22.64 -4.64 0.18
CA VAL A 190 -21.94 -3.85 1.19
C VAL A 190 -20.59 -4.44 1.51
N VAL A 191 -19.53 -3.68 1.21
CA VAL A 191 -18.14 -4.04 1.53
C VAL A 191 -17.79 -3.57 2.93
N TYR A 192 -18.14 -2.33 3.27
CA TYR A 192 -17.97 -1.81 4.63
C TYR A 192 -18.85 -0.59 4.90
N LEU A 193 -19.09 -0.33 6.18
CA LEU A 193 -19.68 0.90 6.66
C LEU A 193 -18.60 1.83 7.19
N TYR A 194 -18.69 3.12 6.87
CA TYR A 194 -17.77 4.15 7.32
C TYR A 194 -18.51 5.21 8.13
N LEU A 195 -18.08 5.38 9.36
CA LEU A 195 -18.62 6.35 10.31
C LEU A 195 -17.51 7.34 10.68
N LEU A 196 -17.84 8.60 10.86
CA LEU A 196 -16.89 9.64 11.24
C LEU A 196 -17.61 10.70 12.06
N ASP A 197 -17.14 10.96 13.27
CA ASP A 197 -17.65 12.03 14.12
C ASP A 197 -16.61 12.41 15.18
N LYS A 198 -16.97 13.27 16.14
CA LYS A 198 -16.14 13.61 17.29
C LYS A 198 -15.67 12.34 18.00
N LYS A 199 -14.42 12.35 18.44
CA LYS A 199 -13.78 11.19 19.05
C LYS A 199 -14.58 10.58 20.20
N GLU A 200 -15.12 11.41 21.08
CA GLU A 200 -15.91 10.97 22.25
C GLU A 200 -17.18 10.19 21.82
N ILE A 201 -17.85 10.65 20.75
CA ILE A 201 -19.05 9.98 20.20
C ILE A 201 -18.65 8.62 19.63
N MET A 202 -17.55 8.59 18.84
CA MET A 202 -17.07 7.35 18.22
C MET A 202 -16.53 6.35 19.24
N GLU A 203 -15.85 6.79 20.29
CA GLU A 203 -15.40 5.91 21.38
C GLU A 203 -16.56 5.29 22.15
N LYS A 204 -17.61 6.07 22.41
CA LYS A 204 -18.84 5.54 23.03
C LYS A 204 -19.50 4.51 22.13
N LEU A 205 -19.68 4.84 20.85
CA LEU A 205 -20.29 3.94 19.86
C LEU A 205 -19.47 2.66 19.68
N TYR A 206 -18.13 2.77 19.66
CA TYR A 206 -17.24 1.61 19.56
C TYR A 206 -17.44 0.65 20.73
N ARG A 207 -17.51 1.15 21.97
CA ARG A 207 -17.80 0.29 23.14
C ARG A 207 -19.15 -0.39 23.04
N GLU A 208 -20.19 0.36 22.67
CA GLU A 208 -21.54 -0.18 22.50
C GLU A 208 -21.64 -1.22 21.38
N LEU A 209 -20.86 -1.06 20.29
CA LEU A 209 -20.75 -2.05 19.22
C LEU A 209 -20.09 -3.33 19.72
N MET A 210 -18.99 -3.20 20.49
CA MET A 210 -18.23 -4.36 21.00
C MET A 210 -18.99 -5.18 22.05
N GLU A 211 -20.06 -4.64 22.64
CA GLU A 211 -20.96 -5.32 23.57
C GLU A 211 -22.07 -6.12 22.88
N GLN A 212 -22.23 -6.00 21.55
CA GLN A 212 -23.30 -6.71 20.83
C GLN A 212 -22.95 -8.18 20.63
N GLU A 213 -23.88 -9.09 20.88
CA GLU A 213 -23.71 -10.54 20.71
C GLU A 213 -23.33 -10.94 19.28
N TRP A 214 -23.77 -10.19 18.28
CA TRP A 214 -23.48 -10.46 16.86
C TRP A 214 -22.14 -9.91 16.39
N ILE A 215 -21.40 -9.17 17.22
CA ILE A 215 -20.19 -8.45 16.80
C ILE A 215 -19.07 -9.37 16.30
N ASP A 216 -19.02 -10.60 16.78
CA ASP A 216 -17.98 -11.58 16.39
C ASP A 216 -18.01 -11.95 14.91
N SER A 217 -19.09 -11.63 14.19
CA SER A 217 -19.19 -11.80 12.73
C SER A 217 -18.52 -10.68 11.95
N TYR A 218 -18.04 -9.64 12.64
CA TYR A 218 -17.52 -8.43 12.03
C TYR A 218 -16.11 -8.10 12.54
N ARG A 219 -15.43 -7.30 11.76
CA ARG A 219 -14.17 -6.63 12.13
C ARG A 219 -14.44 -5.13 12.20
N VAL A 220 -14.32 -4.59 13.40
CA VAL A 220 -14.48 -3.16 13.67
C VAL A 220 -13.11 -2.52 13.80
N ALA A 221 -12.79 -1.58 12.94
CA ALA A 221 -11.54 -0.82 12.96
C ALA A 221 -11.82 0.62 13.42
N PHE A 222 -11.15 1.03 14.49
CA PHE A 222 -11.21 2.37 15.05
C PHE A 222 -9.91 3.12 14.76
N HIS A 223 -10.00 4.35 14.23
CA HIS A 223 -8.84 5.15 13.86
C HIS A 223 -9.04 6.61 14.19
N ASP A 224 -7.95 7.28 14.62
CA ASP A 224 -7.85 8.73 14.75
C ASP A 224 -7.32 9.30 13.42
N PRO A 225 -8.15 9.91 12.57
CA PRO A 225 -7.70 10.42 11.27
C PRO A 225 -6.86 11.69 11.46
N ILE A 226 -5.63 11.69 10.99
CA ILE A 226 -4.72 12.85 11.07
C ILE A 226 -5.35 14.13 10.50
N ARG A 227 -6.17 13.98 9.47
CA ARG A 227 -6.82 15.11 8.77
C ARG A 227 -7.91 15.80 9.58
N TYR A 228 -8.51 15.12 10.54
CA TYR A 228 -9.61 15.63 11.36
C TYR A 228 -9.25 15.52 12.85
N PRO A 229 -8.42 16.44 13.37
CA PRO A 229 -8.05 16.45 14.78
C PRO A 229 -9.29 16.51 15.69
N GLY A 230 -9.31 15.69 16.74
CA GLY A 230 -10.45 15.61 17.66
C GLY A 230 -11.63 14.79 17.15
N CYS A 231 -11.51 14.17 15.97
CA CYS A 231 -12.47 13.22 15.43
C CYS A 231 -11.89 11.80 15.41
N ALA A 232 -12.78 10.80 15.35
CA ALA A 232 -12.39 9.42 15.09
C ALA A 232 -13.32 8.81 14.02
N ASN A 233 -12.83 7.79 13.34
CA ASN A 233 -13.66 7.03 12.42
C ASN A 233 -13.74 5.57 12.83
N ILE A 234 -14.88 4.98 12.52
CA ILE A 234 -15.10 3.54 12.63
C ILE A 234 -15.39 3.00 11.24
N LYS A 235 -14.72 1.90 10.91
CA LYS A 235 -15.02 1.11 9.72
C LYS A 235 -15.44 -0.28 10.16
N ILE A 236 -16.55 -0.76 9.64
CA ILE A 236 -17.13 -2.06 9.97
C ILE A 236 -17.12 -2.92 8.72
N TYR A 237 -16.44 -4.04 8.80
CA TYR A 237 -16.28 -5.03 7.73
C TYR A 237 -16.81 -6.38 8.18
N ILE A 238 -17.05 -7.30 7.25
CA ILE A 238 -17.16 -8.73 7.62
C ILE A 238 -15.85 -9.21 8.23
N LYS A 239 -15.90 -10.17 9.15
CA LYS A 239 -14.74 -10.67 9.91
C LYS A 239 -13.56 -11.08 9.04
N ASP A 240 -13.83 -11.76 7.93
CA ASP A 240 -12.79 -12.30 7.04
C ASP A 240 -12.11 -11.26 6.15
N ALA A 241 -12.65 -10.03 6.09
CA ALA A 241 -12.06 -8.93 5.33
C ALA A 241 -10.80 -8.41 6.03
N THR A 242 -9.69 -9.11 5.88
CA THR A 242 -8.37 -8.75 6.44
C THR A 242 -7.32 -8.67 5.37
N ARG A 243 -6.27 -7.87 5.62
CA ARG A 243 -5.13 -7.77 4.69
C ARG A 243 -4.41 -9.11 4.53
N GLU A 244 -4.34 -9.89 5.59
CA GLU A 244 -3.70 -11.22 5.62
C GLU A 244 -4.46 -12.21 4.75
N ASN A 245 -5.79 -12.28 4.87
CA ASN A 245 -6.62 -13.15 4.04
C ASN A 245 -6.54 -12.74 2.56
N MET A 246 -6.62 -11.46 2.27
CA MET A 246 -6.54 -10.97 0.90
C MET A 246 -5.14 -11.17 0.30
N LEU A 247 -4.07 -11.02 1.11
CA LEU A 247 -2.71 -11.32 0.67
C LEU A 247 -2.54 -12.81 0.33
N ARG A 248 -3.15 -13.70 1.12
CA ARG A 248 -3.16 -15.14 0.82
C ARG A 248 -3.84 -15.42 -0.53
N ASN A 249 -4.97 -14.77 -0.79
CA ASN A 249 -5.68 -14.88 -2.07
C ASN A 249 -4.85 -14.33 -3.23
N LEU A 250 -4.19 -13.18 -3.05
CA LEU A 250 -3.32 -12.60 -4.06
C LEU A 250 -2.11 -13.51 -4.37
N LYS A 251 -1.48 -14.09 -3.36
CA LYS A 251 -0.39 -15.06 -3.55
C LYS A 251 -0.84 -16.27 -4.38
N ALA A 252 -2.02 -16.80 -4.06
CA ALA A 252 -2.60 -17.92 -4.80
C ALA A 252 -2.89 -17.53 -6.27
N LEU A 253 -3.48 -16.36 -6.49
CA LEU A 253 -3.76 -15.83 -7.83
C LEU A 253 -2.49 -15.66 -8.68
N LEU A 254 -1.40 -15.20 -8.07
CA LEU A 254 -0.13 -14.96 -8.75
C LEU A 254 0.78 -16.19 -8.79
N ASN A 255 0.40 -17.28 -8.14
CA ASN A 255 1.20 -18.49 -7.95
C ASN A 255 2.59 -18.16 -7.35
N LEU A 256 2.60 -17.39 -6.25
CA LEU A 256 3.79 -16.94 -5.55
C LEU A 256 3.75 -17.33 -4.07
N ASP A 257 4.82 -17.98 -3.59
CA ASP A 257 4.94 -18.38 -2.18
C ASP A 257 5.67 -17.33 -1.33
N LYS A 258 6.70 -16.71 -1.90
CA LYS A 258 7.55 -15.76 -1.19
C LYS A 258 6.94 -14.36 -1.24
N VAL A 259 6.84 -13.70 -0.08
CA VAL A 259 6.40 -12.32 0.05
C VAL A 259 7.35 -11.57 0.97
N ILE A 260 7.56 -10.30 0.69
CA ILE A 260 8.20 -9.34 1.58
C ILE A 260 7.28 -8.15 1.73
N THR A 261 6.92 -7.84 2.97
CA THR A 261 6.00 -6.77 3.34
C THR A 261 6.74 -5.58 3.90
N PHE A 262 6.32 -4.36 3.50
CA PHE A 262 6.86 -3.09 3.98
C PHE A 262 5.77 -2.31 4.70
N GLY A 263 6.09 -1.74 5.85
CA GLY A 263 5.18 -0.90 6.61
C GLY A 263 5.90 -0.06 7.65
N SER A 264 5.16 0.78 8.38
CA SER A 264 5.68 1.73 9.37
C SER A 264 5.52 1.26 10.81
N VAL A 265 4.95 0.07 11.05
CA VAL A 265 4.72 -0.47 12.40
C VAL A 265 5.72 -1.60 12.66
N GLU A 266 6.58 -1.39 13.65
CA GLU A 266 7.59 -2.38 14.05
C GLU A 266 6.97 -3.72 14.44
N GLY A 267 7.62 -4.80 14.06
CA GLY A 267 7.19 -6.19 14.36
C GLY A 267 5.97 -6.68 13.59
N ARG A 268 5.35 -5.84 12.75
CA ARG A 268 4.17 -6.20 11.95
C ARG A 268 4.49 -6.52 10.49
N TYR A 269 5.61 -6.04 10.00
CA TYR A 269 6.06 -6.17 8.60
C TYR A 269 7.46 -6.75 8.55
N ASP A 270 7.83 -7.39 7.45
CA ASP A 270 9.19 -7.93 7.24
C ASP A 270 10.23 -6.81 7.19
N VAL A 271 9.84 -5.64 6.68
CA VAL A 271 10.67 -4.43 6.62
C VAL A 271 9.90 -3.28 7.25
N CYS A 272 10.42 -2.73 8.35
CA CYS A 272 9.90 -1.52 8.97
C CYS A 272 10.54 -0.29 8.31
N ILE A 273 9.71 0.66 7.89
CA ILE A 273 10.13 1.95 7.30
C ILE A 273 9.99 3.02 8.37
N GLU A 274 11.13 3.59 8.77
CA GLU A 274 11.19 4.60 9.83
C GLU A 274 11.13 6.03 9.27
N ASP A 275 11.71 6.25 8.08
CA ASP A 275 11.82 7.58 7.48
C ASP A 275 11.45 7.60 6.00
N THR A 276 10.21 7.93 5.71
CA THR A 276 9.72 8.09 4.33
C THR A 276 10.40 9.25 3.58
N GLY A 277 10.93 10.24 4.31
CA GLY A 277 11.63 11.40 3.73
C GLY A 277 12.95 11.04 3.08
N LYS A 278 13.55 9.90 3.41
CA LYS A 278 14.83 9.42 2.86
C LYS A 278 14.69 8.39 1.74
N ASP A 279 13.48 8.19 1.20
CA ASP A 279 13.20 7.18 0.16
C ASP A 279 13.50 5.74 0.61
N GLU A 280 13.43 5.48 1.89
CA GLU A 280 13.91 4.25 2.50
C GLU A 280 13.26 3.01 1.91
N MET A 281 11.94 3.03 1.72
CA MET A 281 11.21 1.89 1.16
C MET A 281 11.73 1.51 -0.23
N VAL A 282 11.83 2.47 -1.14
CA VAL A 282 12.25 2.21 -2.52
C VAL A 282 13.72 1.81 -2.59
N LYS A 283 14.59 2.41 -1.76
CA LYS A 283 16.00 2.03 -1.65
C LYS A 283 16.17 0.60 -1.14
N THR A 284 15.36 0.20 -0.16
CA THR A 284 15.37 -1.16 0.38
C THR A 284 14.80 -2.17 -0.61
N LEU A 285 13.67 -1.84 -1.27
CA LEU A 285 13.14 -2.64 -2.37
C LEU A 285 14.19 -2.88 -3.46
N LYS A 286 14.94 -1.84 -3.87
CA LYS A 286 16.02 -1.97 -4.84
C LYS A 286 17.09 -2.96 -4.40
N LYS A 287 17.55 -2.87 -3.14
CA LYS A 287 18.55 -3.80 -2.59
C LYS A 287 18.06 -5.25 -2.57
N LEU A 288 16.80 -5.46 -2.23
CA LEU A 288 16.18 -6.79 -2.15
C LEU A 288 15.92 -7.39 -3.55
N TYR A 289 15.46 -6.56 -4.50
CA TYR A 289 15.15 -7.01 -5.85
C TYR A 289 16.40 -7.19 -6.73
N GLU A 290 17.38 -6.29 -6.60
CA GLU A 290 18.66 -6.30 -7.35
C GLU A 290 19.84 -6.41 -6.36
N PRO A 291 20.01 -7.56 -5.66
CA PRO A 291 21.11 -7.71 -4.71
C PRO A 291 22.45 -7.58 -5.45
N VAL A 292 23.35 -6.79 -4.89
CA VAL A 292 24.73 -6.69 -5.38
C VAL A 292 25.43 -7.99 -5.00
N GLY A 293 25.77 -8.83 -5.99
CA GLY A 293 26.37 -10.13 -5.73
C GLY A 293 27.70 -9.97 -4.99
N LEU A 294 27.72 -10.34 -3.70
CA LEU A 294 28.85 -10.79 -2.90
C LEU A 294 28.43 -11.13 -1.45
N GLU A 295 27.12 -11.15 -1.10
CA GLU A 295 26.73 -11.71 0.17
C GLU A 295 26.33 -13.18 0.00
N LYS A 296 27.20 -14.08 0.47
CA LYS A 296 26.86 -15.50 0.67
C LYS A 296 25.72 -15.56 1.68
N GLU A 297 24.71 -16.32 1.30
CA GLU A 297 23.59 -16.71 2.16
C GLU A 297 24.08 -17.09 3.56
N THR A 298 23.68 -16.33 4.55
CA THR A 298 23.57 -16.83 5.91
C THR A 298 22.08 -16.76 6.26
N VAL A 299 21.37 -17.75 5.73
CA VAL A 299 20.03 -18.09 6.26
C VAL A 299 20.29 -19.03 7.43
N ARG A 300 19.92 -18.59 8.62
CA ARG A 300 19.63 -19.45 9.76
C ARG A 300 18.15 -19.47 10.00
#